data_a4669add3576241ae94f34c373ed441c
#
_entry.id   a4669add3576241ae94f34c373ed441c
#
_cell.length_a   1.000
_cell.length_b   1.000
_cell.length_c   1.000
_cell.angle_alpha   90.00
_cell.angle_beta   90.00
_cell.angle_gamma   90.00
#
_symmetry.space_group_name_H-M   'P 1'
#
loop_
_entity.id
_entity.type
_entity.pdbx_description
1 polymer ?
#
loop_
_entity_poly.entity_id
_entity_poly.type
_entity_poly.pdbx_seq_one_letter_code
_entity_poly.pdbx_strand_id
1 'polypeptide(L)'
;MQKRNPWPAWVLGCLALFAAGAAWALPPPPQSWQPDVDRLVADDSAHPPPQNGVLFVGSSSIRMWTDLAADFPGVPVINRGFGGSAIADSTYYADRIVIPCHPRLVVMYAGDNDIAEGDTPAQVSDAFKAFVARVRRALPDVAIAYISIKPSLARAALWPQMREANRMIADWSRQQKDVTFVDVAARMLDANGKPRAELFRADGLHMDAAGYAIWVQALKPVLARHGFAVH
;
A
#
# COMPACT_ATOMS: atom_id res chain seq x y z
N MET A 1 -67.78 -38.91 33.63
CA MET A 1 -67.67 -37.53 33.13
C MET A 1 -66.28 -37.00 33.49
N GLN A 2 -65.36 -36.96 32.54
CA GLN A 2 -64.02 -36.47 32.79
C GLN A 2 -63.59 -35.67 31.58
N LYS A 3 -63.46 -34.38 31.78
CA LYS A 3 -63.06 -33.38 30.72
C LYS A 3 -61.55 -33.44 30.50
N ARG A 4 -61.13 -33.73 29.27
CA ARG A 4 -59.74 -33.60 28.84
C ARG A 4 -59.52 -32.23 28.29
N ASN A 5 -58.58 -31.47 28.89
CA ASN A 5 -58.06 -30.24 28.33
C ASN A 5 -56.96 -30.52 27.31
N PRO A 6 -56.96 -29.93 26.11
CA PRO A 6 -55.81 -29.99 25.19
C PRO A 6 -54.87 -28.81 25.48
N TRP A 7 -53.58 -29.12 25.61
CA TRP A 7 -52.51 -28.14 25.70
C TRP A 7 -52.16 -27.61 24.31
N PRO A 8 -51.93 -26.31 24.13
CA PRO A 8 -51.44 -25.80 22.85
C PRO A 8 -49.93 -26.05 22.71
N ALA A 9 -49.51 -26.61 21.59
CA ALA A 9 -48.12 -26.74 21.20
C ALA A 9 -47.56 -25.38 20.85
N TRP A 10 -46.54 -24.95 21.56
CA TRP A 10 -45.74 -23.76 21.23
C TRP A 10 -44.72 -24.15 20.14
N VAL A 11 -44.99 -23.72 18.93
CA VAL A 11 -44.01 -23.78 17.83
C VAL A 11 -42.96 -22.68 18.05
N LEU A 12 -41.78 -23.06 18.51
CA LEU A 12 -40.61 -22.19 18.55
C LEU A 12 -40.09 -22.02 17.12
N GLY A 13 -40.53 -20.96 16.46
CA GLY A 13 -39.94 -20.52 15.20
C GLY A 13 -38.58 -19.86 15.50
N CYS A 14 -37.47 -20.52 15.17
CA CYS A 14 -36.15 -19.92 15.10
C CYS A 14 -36.10 -18.96 13.90
N LEU A 15 -36.27 -17.66 14.15
CA LEU A 15 -35.91 -16.61 13.19
C LEU A 15 -34.39 -16.53 13.11
N ALA A 16 -33.81 -17.13 12.09
CA ALA A 16 -32.42 -16.89 11.70
C ALA A 16 -32.32 -15.48 11.09
N LEU A 17 -31.86 -14.53 11.89
CA LEU A 17 -31.45 -13.21 11.39
C LEU A 17 -30.18 -13.35 10.56
N PHE A 18 -30.34 -13.45 9.25
CA PHE A 18 -29.24 -13.21 8.33
C PHE A 18 -28.88 -11.73 8.38
N ALA A 19 -27.83 -11.40 9.14
CA ALA A 19 -27.18 -10.10 9.04
C ALA A 19 -26.47 -10.07 7.68
N ALA A 20 -27.13 -9.52 6.66
CA ALA A 20 -26.49 -9.13 5.42
C ALA A 20 -25.46 -8.04 5.76
N GLY A 21 -24.19 -8.44 5.85
CA GLY A 21 -23.09 -7.51 5.97
C GLY A 21 -23.09 -6.61 4.73
N ALA A 22 -23.52 -5.37 4.88
CA ALA A 22 -23.35 -4.37 3.84
C ALA A 22 -21.86 -4.26 3.56
N ALA A 23 -21.41 -4.76 2.42
CA ALA A 23 -20.08 -4.48 1.92
C ALA A 23 -20.02 -2.97 1.66
N TRP A 24 -19.33 -2.25 2.52
CA TRP A 24 -19.08 -0.82 2.33
C TRP A 24 -18.17 -0.71 1.10
N ALA A 25 -18.78 -0.42 -0.05
CA ALA A 25 -18.03 -0.03 -1.23
C ALA A 25 -17.30 1.27 -0.89
N LEU A 26 -15.98 1.25 -1.06
CA LEU A 26 -15.20 2.49 -0.97
C LEU A 26 -15.78 3.49 -1.99
N PRO A 27 -15.89 4.77 -1.64
CA PRO A 27 -16.29 5.78 -2.61
C PRO A 27 -15.34 5.70 -3.80
N PRO A 28 -15.84 5.88 -5.05
CA PRO A 28 -14.95 5.88 -6.20
C PRO A 28 -13.92 6.99 -6.02
N PRO A 29 -12.64 6.71 -6.28
CA PRO A 29 -11.62 7.74 -6.28
C PRO A 29 -11.94 8.76 -7.38
N PRO A 30 -11.36 9.94 -7.32
CA PRO A 30 -11.46 10.89 -8.43
C PRO A 30 -11.15 10.16 -9.74
N GLN A 31 -12.01 10.28 -10.73
CA GLN A 31 -11.93 9.54 -12.02
C GLN A 31 -10.60 9.73 -12.79
N SER A 32 -9.73 10.59 -12.29
CA SER A 32 -8.42 10.92 -12.83
C SER A 32 -7.48 9.72 -13.04
N TRP A 33 -7.57 8.65 -12.23
CA TRP A 33 -6.64 7.50 -12.32
C TRP A 33 -7.13 6.35 -13.19
N GLN A 34 -8.38 6.37 -13.64
CA GLN A 34 -8.93 5.30 -14.47
C GLN A 34 -8.09 5.02 -15.72
N PRO A 35 -7.64 6.03 -16.50
CA PRO A 35 -6.81 5.79 -17.70
C PRO A 35 -5.45 5.15 -17.38
N ASP A 36 -4.82 5.52 -16.25
CA ASP A 36 -3.54 4.92 -15.84
C ASP A 36 -3.72 3.45 -15.46
N VAL A 37 -4.77 3.15 -14.72
CA VAL A 37 -5.10 1.77 -14.32
C VAL A 37 -5.50 0.92 -15.52
N ASP A 38 -6.30 1.45 -16.44
CA ASP A 38 -6.69 0.75 -17.67
C ASP A 38 -5.46 0.40 -18.52
N ARG A 39 -4.47 1.29 -18.61
CA ARG A 39 -3.21 1.02 -19.29
C ARG A 39 -2.42 -0.11 -18.62
N LEU A 40 -2.29 -0.12 -17.28
CA LEU A 40 -1.63 -1.19 -16.54
C LEU A 40 -2.30 -2.56 -16.77
N VAL A 41 -3.63 -2.60 -16.77
CA VAL A 41 -4.39 -3.84 -17.02
C VAL A 41 -4.30 -4.28 -18.48
N ALA A 42 -4.27 -3.34 -19.42
CA ALA A 42 -4.10 -3.66 -20.84
C ALA A 42 -2.69 -4.23 -21.12
N ASP A 43 -1.66 -3.69 -20.47
CA ASP A 43 -0.30 -4.21 -20.55
C ASP A 43 -0.19 -5.64 -20.02
N ASP A 44 -0.87 -5.97 -18.93
CA ASP A 44 -0.94 -7.32 -18.38
C ASP A 44 -1.52 -8.35 -19.34
N SER A 45 -2.42 -7.93 -20.20
CA SER A 45 -3.00 -8.81 -21.24
C SER A 45 -1.99 -9.17 -22.33
N ALA A 46 -1.08 -8.25 -22.63
CA ALA A 46 0.00 -8.46 -23.60
C ALA A 46 1.25 -9.11 -22.97
N HIS A 47 1.54 -8.74 -21.73
CA HIS A 47 2.71 -9.16 -20.96
C HIS A 47 2.30 -9.59 -19.56
N PRO A 48 1.80 -10.84 -19.38
CA PRO A 48 1.33 -11.30 -18.07
C PRO A 48 2.38 -11.12 -16.96
N PRO A 49 2.01 -10.50 -15.84
CA PRO A 49 2.95 -10.25 -14.76
C PRO A 49 3.42 -11.58 -14.12
N PRO A 50 4.68 -11.63 -13.64
CA PRO A 50 5.19 -12.81 -12.96
C PRO A 50 4.40 -13.09 -11.69
N GLN A 51 3.98 -14.35 -11.52
CA GLN A 51 3.34 -14.80 -10.29
C GLN A 51 4.38 -14.97 -9.16
N ASN A 52 3.95 -14.77 -7.91
CA ASN A 52 4.81 -14.88 -6.72
C ASN A 52 6.00 -13.90 -6.72
N GLY A 53 5.91 -12.82 -7.48
CA GLY A 53 6.93 -11.76 -7.53
C GLY A 53 6.80 -10.74 -6.39
N VAL A 54 7.56 -9.66 -6.52
CA VAL A 54 7.49 -8.45 -5.69
C VAL A 54 6.71 -7.38 -6.45
N LEU A 55 5.56 -6.99 -5.94
CA LEU A 55 4.73 -5.97 -6.55
C LEU A 55 4.93 -4.64 -5.83
N PHE A 56 5.34 -3.63 -6.56
CA PHE A 56 5.48 -2.25 -6.09
C PHE A 56 4.25 -1.45 -6.49
N VAL A 57 3.52 -0.91 -5.51
CA VAL A 57 2.30 -0.13 -5.72
C VAL A 57 2.37 1.22 -5.03
N GLY A 58 1.69 2.21 -5.57
CA GLY A 58 1.55 3.53 -4.97
C GLY A 58 1.69 4.67 -5.98
N SER A 59 2.23 5.78 -5.52
CA SER A 59 2.20 7.04 -6.22
C SER A 59 3.29 7.22 -7.29
N SER A 60 3.49 8.46 -7.72
CA SER A 60 4.46 8.82 -8.76
C SER A 60 5.88 8.36 -8.48
N SER A 61 6.31 8.25 -7.22
CA SER A 61 7.65 7.73 -6.89
C SER A 61 7.81 6.25 -7.27
N ILE A 62 6.75 5.44 -7.24
CA ILE A 62 6.80 4.08 -7.78
C ILE A 62 6.72 4.13 -9.31
N ARG A 63 5.78 4.88 -9.88
CA ARG A 63 5.61 5.01 -11.34
C ARG A 63 6.91 5.44 -12.05
N MET A 64 7.64 6.38 -11.44
CA MET A 64 8.85 6.96 -12.02
C MET A 64 10.12 6.17 -11.71
N TRP A 65 10.02 5.04 -11.02
CA TRP A 65 11.15 4.13 -10.80
C TRP A 65 11.37 3.25 -12.04
N THR A 66 11.94 3.86 -13.07
CA THR A 66 12.14 3.21 -14.38
C THR A 66 13.13 2.06 -14.32
N ASP A 67 14.13 2.15 -13.45
CA ASP A 67 15.19 1.16 -13.31
C ASP A 67 14.87 0.06 -12.29
N LEU A 68 13.61 -0.05 -11.83
CA LEU A 68 13.18 -0.98 -10.78
C LEU A 68 13.67 -2.42 -11.02
N ALA A 69 13.55 -2.93 -12.25
CA ALA A 69 14.00 -4.27 -12.58
C ALA A 69 15.53 -4.41 -12.60
N ALA A 70 16.24 -3.37 -13.02
CA ALA A 70 17.71 -3.33 -13.02
C ALA A 70 18.27 -3.18 -11.59
N ASP A 71 17.56 -2.50 -10.71
CA ASP A 71 17.93 -2.30 -9.32
C ASP A 71 17.77 -3.57 -8.46
N PHE A 72 16.95 -4.52 -8.92
CA PHE A 72 16.75 -5.83 -8.27
C PHE A 72 16.96 -6.99 -9.26
N PRO A 73 18.20 -7.18 -9.76
CA PRO A 73 18.48 -8.21 -10.75
C PRO A 73 18.12 -9.60 -10.23
N GLY A 74 17.43 -10.38 -11.06
CA GLY A 74 16.98 -11.73 -10.72
C GLY A 74 15.71 -11.80 -9.84
N VAL A 75 15.19 -10.66 -9.37
CA VAL A 75 13.91 -10.59 -8.65
C VAL A 75 12.79 -10.29 -9.64
N PRO A 76 11.73 -11.09 -9.69
CA PRO A 76 10.56 -10.81 -10.53
C PRO A 76 9.77 -9.63 -9.94
N VAL A 77 10.06 -8.41 -10.37
CA VAL A 77 9.41 -7.19 -9.90
C VAL A 77 8.29 -6.74 -10.84
N ILE A 78 7.22 -6.17 -10.26
CA ILE A 78 6.06 -5.64 -10.96
C ILE A 78 5.85 -4.19 -10.50
N ASN A 79 5.84 -3.22 -11.43
CA ASN A 79 5.57 -1.82 -11.11
C ASN A 79 4.09 -1.50 -11.33
N ARG A 80 3.39 -1.11 -10.26
CA ARG A 80 1.98 -0.69 -10.22
C ARG A 80 1.82 0.72 -9.68
N GLY A 81 2.82 1.57 -9.91
CA GLY A 81 2.73 2.99 -9.58
C GLY A 81 1.89 3.76 -10.59
N PHE A 82 1.09 4.70 -10.12
CA PHE A 82 0.28 5.57 -10.98
C PHE A 82 0.11 6.97 -10.38
N GLY A 83 0.18 7.96 -11.24
CA GLY A 83 -0.05 9.37 -10.98
C GLY A 83 0.60 9.93 -9.72
N GLY A 84 -0.03 10.93 -9.13
CA GLY A 84 0.21 11.46 -7.80
C GLY A 84 -0.81 10.91 -6.81
N SER A 85 -1.07 9.61 -6.84
CA SER A 85 -2.15 8.97 -6.09
C SER A 85 -1.93 8.97 -4.58
N ALA A 86 -3.03 8.95 -3.83
CA ALA A 86 -3.09 8.70 -2.40
C ALA A 86 -3.12 7.18 -2.10
N ILE A 87 -3.00 6.81 -0.83
CA ILE A 87 -3.12 5.41 -0.39
C ILE A 87 -4.52 4.86 -0.69
N ALA A 88 -5.55 5.68 -0.52
CA ALA A 88 -6.93 5.30 -0.80
C ALA A 88 -7.16 4.90 -2.25
N ASP A 89 -6.49 5.55 -3.21
CA ASP A 89 -6.55 5.18 -4.63
C ASP A 89 -5.98 3.78 -4.88
N SER A 90 -4.82 3.48 -4.28
CA SER A 90 -4.23 2.14 -4.36
C SER A 90 -5.14 1.07 -3.73
N THR A 91 -5.86 1.41 -2.66
CA THR A 91 -6.85 0.53 -2.02
C THR A 91 -8.04 0.27 -2.94
N TYR A 92 -8.56 1.31 -3.56
CA TYR A 92 -9.70 1.21 -4.48
C TYR A 92 -9.37 0.32 -5.70
N TYR A 93 -8.22 0.53 -6.31
CA TYR A 93 -7.80 -0.22 -7.48
C TYR A 93 -7.09 -1.55 -7.19
N ALA A 94 -6.97 -1.96 -5.92
CA ALA A 94 -6.25 -3.19 -5.55
C ALA A 94 -6.76 -4.44 -6.28
N ASP A 95 -8.07 -4.53 -6.55
CA ASP A 95 -8.68 -5.66 -7.28
C ASP A 95 -8.26 -5.75 -8.74
N ARG A 96 -7.77 -4.66 -9.29
CA ARG A 96 -7.39 -4.57 -10.68
C ARG A 96 -5.88 -4.69 -10.89
N ILE A 97 -5.07 -4.14 -9.97
CA ILE A 97 -3.64 -3.98 -10.19
C ILE A 97 -2.74 -4.70 -9.17
N VAL A 98 -3.29 -5.19 -8.05
CA VAL A 98 -2.51 -5.91 -7.03
C VAL A 98 -2.92 -7.38 -6.95
N ILE A 99 -4.19 -7.63 -6.68
CA ILE A 99 -4.71 -8.97 -6.38
C ILE A 99 -4.51 -9.95 -7.54
N PRO A 100 -4.77 -9.59 -8.82
CA PRO A 100 -4.61 -10.52 -9.95
C PRO A 100 -3.15 -10.95 -10.19
N CYS A 101 -2.18 -10.20 -9.69
CA CYS A 101 -0.76 -10.54 -9.83
C CYS A 101 -0.28 -11.63 -8.86
N HIS A 102 -1.08 -12.02 -7.86
CA HIS A 102 -0.71 -12.99 -6.83
C HIS A 102 0.73 -12.81 -6.30
N PRO A 103 1.11 -11.60 -5.82
CA PRO A 103 2.47 -11.35 -5.37
C PRO A 103 2.77 -12.11 -4.08
N ARG A 104 4.04 -12.47 -3.85
CA ARG A 104 4.53 -12.94 -2.56
C ARG A 104 4.77 -11.79 -1.58
N LEU A 105 5.17 -10.63 -2.11
CA LEU A 105 5.41 -9.42 -1.35
C LEU A 105 4.81 -8.22 -2.09
N VAL A 106 4.05 -7.40 -1.39
CA VAL A 106 3.62 -6.08 -1.85
C VAL A 106 4.46 -5.02 -1.17
N VAL A 107 5.09 -4.15 -1.95
CA VAL A 107 5.83 -2.97 -1.48
C VAL A 107 5.02 -1.74 -1.82
N MET A 108 4.56 -1.00 -0.80
CA MET A 108 3.76 0.21 -0.98
C MET A 108 4.56 1.47 -0.68
N TYR A 109 4.40 2.48 -1.54
CA TYR A 109 4.79 3.86 -1.26
C TYR A 109 3.70 4.85 -1.69
N ALA A 110 3.10 5.53 -0.73
CA ALA A 110 2.22 6.68 -0.86
C ALA A 110 2.14 7.39 0.51
N GLY A 111 1.35 8.45 0.63
CA GLY A 111 1.14 9.17 1.88
C GLY A 111 1.66 10.61 1.84
N ASP A 112 2.62 10.92 0.97
CA ASP A 112 3.10 12.29 0.79
C ASP A 112 2.11 13.17 0.02
N ASN A 113 1.32 12.59 -0.88
CA ASN A 113 0.20 13.29 -1.54
C ASN A 113 -0.96 13.47 -0.57
N ASP A 114 -1.32 12.41 0.15
CA ASP A 114 -2.36 12.42 1.17
C ASP A 114 -2.19 13.61 2.13
N ILE A 115 -0.99 13.76 2.72
CA ILE A 115 -0.65 14.90 3.59
C ILE A 115 -0.70 16.23 2.82
N ALA A 116 -0.22 16.27 1.57
CA ALA A 116 -0.23 17.50 0.76
C ALA A 116 -1.64 17.93 0.35
N GLU A 117 -2.58 17.01 0.26
CA GLU A 117 -4.00 17.21 -0.02
C GLU A 117 -4.82 17.55 1.23
N GLY A 118 -4.18 17.49 2.41
CA GLY A 118 -4.78 17.93 3.67
C GLY A 118 -5.13 16.82 4.66
N ASP A 119 -4.82 15.56 4.34
CA ASP A 119 -5.03 14.47 5.29
C ASP A 119 -4.14 14.62 6.53
N THR A 120 -4.70 14.28 7.67
CA THR A 120 -3.96 14.20 8.93
C THR A 120 -3.08 12.95 8.97
N PRO A 121 -2.01 12.91 9.79
CA PRO A 121 -1.21 11.71 10.01
C PRO A 121 -2.01 10.47 10.39
N ALA A 122 -3.09 10.64 11.16
CA ALA A 122 -3.99 9.55 11.54
C ALA A 122 -4.75 8.99 10.33
N GLN A 123 -5.29 9.85 9.47
CA GLN A 123 -5.99 9.44 8.25
C GLN A 123 -5.05 8.66 7.31
N VAL A 124 -3.81 9.12 7.13
CA VAL A 124 -2.80 8.39 6.34
C VAL A 124 -2.51 7.00 6.94
N SER A 125 -2.34 6.92 8.26
CA SER A 125 -2.15 5.64 8.94
C SER A 125 -3.36 4.71 8.76
N ASP A 126 -4.58 5.22 8.88
CA ASP A 126 -5.81 4.44 8.73
C ASP A 126 -6.03 4.02 7.28
N ALA A 127 -5.67 4.86 6.30
CA ALA A 127 -5.67 4.50 4.88
C ALA A 127 -4.73 3.31 4.59
N PHE A 128 -3.52 3.31 5.18
CA PHE A 128 -2.61 2.16 5.04
C PHE A 128 -3.17 0.88 5.68
N LYS A 129 -3.78 0.96 6.86
CA LYS A 129 -4.45 -0.19 7.49
C LYS A 129 -5.58 -0.73 6.62
N ALA A 130 -6.37 0.16 6.00
CA ALA A 130 -7.43 -0.21 5.07
C ALA A 130 -6.88 -0.91 3.81
N PHE A 131 -5.75 -0.43 3.27
CA PHE A 131 -5.06 -1.10 2.17
C PHE A 131 -4.63 -2.52 2.55
N VAL A 132 -3.97 -2.70 3.69
CA VAL A 132 -3.56 -4.02 4.19
C VAL A 132 -4.78 -4.95 4.34
N ALA A 133 -5.85 -4.46 4.96
CA ALA A 133 -7.08 -5.23 5.13
C ALA A 133 -7.72 -5.62 3.79
N ARG A 134 -7.71 -4.70 2.80
CA ARG A 134 -8.24 -4.97 1.46
C ARG A 134 -7.48 -6.06 0.73
N VAL A 135 -6.15 -5.96 0.72
CA VAL A 135 -5.29 -6.92 0.03
C VAL A 135 -5.37 -8.29 0.71
N ARG A 136 -5.29 -8.35 2.04
CA ARG A 136 -5.31 -9.62 2.80
C ARG A 136 -6.65 -10.34 2.80
N ARG A 137 -7.73 -9.64 2.54
CA ARG A 137 -9.03 -10.32 2.33
C ARG A 137 -9.00 -11.27 1.15
N ALA A 138 -8.25 -10.95 0.09
CA ALA A 138 -8.11 -11.77 -1.10
C ALA A 138 -6.85 -12.64 -1.07
N LEU A 139 -5.77 -12.15 -0.45
CA LEU A 139 -4.46 -12.78 -0.35
C LEU A 139 -4.02 -12.85 1.13
N PRO A 140 -4.56 -13.79 1.93
CA PRO A 140 -4.39 -13.79 3.40
C PRO A 140 -2.93 -13.86 3.87
N ASP A 141 -2.08 -14.55 3.14
CA ASP A 141 -0.68 -14.81 3.52
C ASP A 141 0.32 -13.86 2.87
N VAL A 142 -0.15 -12.86 2.10
CA VAL A 142 0.74 -11.93 1.43
C VAL A 142 1.49 -11.07 2.44
N ALA A 143 2.81 -10.97 2.27
CA ALA A 143 3.63 -10.04 3.00
C ALA A 143 3.48 -8.62 2.43
N ILE A 144 3.49 -7.60 3.31
CA ILE A 144 3.35 -6.20 2.90
C ILE A 144 4.48 -5.38 3.53
N ALA A 145 5.20 -4.62 2.72
CA ALA A 145 6.19 -3.66 3.16
C ALA A 145 5.71 -2.24 2.83
N TYR A 146 5.77 -1.34 3.79
CA TYR A 146 5.50 0.08 3.59
C TYR A 146 6.81 0.85 3.62
N ILE A 147 7.14 1.52 2.52
CA ILE A 147 8.26 2.45 2.47
C ILE A 147 7.83 3.74 3.15
N SER A 148 8.57 4.19 4.16
CA SER A 148 8.27 5.43 4.87
C SER A 148 8.09 6.60 3.91
N ILE A 149 7.16 7.49 4.21
CA ILE A 149 7.02 8.75 3.49
C ILE A 149 8.37 9.46 3.54
N LYS A 150 8.93 9.75 2.37
CA LYS A 150 10.22 10.42 2.25
C LYS A 150 10.10 11.91 2.55
N PRO A 151 11.11 12.52 3.18
CA PRO A 151 11.23 13.97 3.17
C PRO A 151 11.46 14.45 1.72
N SER A 152 11.09 15.70 1.41
CA SER A 152 11.39 16.32 0.13
C SER A 152 11.53 17.82 0.26
N LEU A 153 12.27 18.45 -0.65
CA LEU A 153 12.48 19.92 -0.62
C LEU A 153 11.16 20.65 -0.87
N ALA A 154 10.39 20.19 -1.86
CA ALA A 154 9.13 20.82 -2.24
C ALA A 154 8.07 20.75 -1.14
N ARG A 155 8.16 19.76 -0.24
CA ARG A 155 7.21 19.56 0.86
C ARG A 155 7.85 19.63 2.25
N ALA A 156 8.96 20.36 2.37
CA ALA A 156 9.70 20.46 3.63
C ALA A 156 8.84 21.00 4.80
N ALA A 157 7.90 21.89 4.54
CA ALA A 157 6.96 22.41 5.53
C ALA A 157 5.99 21.33 6.07
N LEU A 158 5.71 20.28 5.31
CA LEU A 158 4.83 19.18 5.68
C LEU A 158 5.57 18.02 6.36
N TRP A 159 6.90 18.09 6.42
CA TRP A 159 7.72 17.01 6.98
C TRP A 159 7.33 16.61 8.43
N PRO A 160 6.99 17.53 9.34
CA PRO A 160 6.55 17.13 10.68
C PRO A 160 5.32 16.20 10.67
N GLN A 161 4.35 16.45 9.79
CA GLN A 161 3.14 15.64 9.65
C GLN A 161 3.46 14.28 9.00
N MET A 162 4.29 14.26 7.97
CA MET A 162 4.76 13.02 7.32
C MET A 162 5.55 12.14 8.29
N ARG A 163 6.40 12.74 9.13
CA ARG A 163 7.14 12.02 10.16
C ARG A 163 6.21 11.40 11.21
N GLU A 164 5.16 12.12 11.60
CA GLU A 164 4.17 11.58 12.54
C GLU A 164 3.37 10.43 11.91
N ALA A 165 2.94 10.54 10.64
CA ALA A 165 2.31 9.45 9.91
C ALA A 165 3.24 8.22 9.85
N ASN A 166 4.52 8.42 9.52
CA ASN A 166 5.53 7.36 9.51
C ASN A 166 5.64 6.66 10.88
N ARG A 167 5.66 7.43 11.97
CA ARG A 167 5.70 6.88 13.33
C ARG A 167 4.47 6.01 13.61
N MET A 168 3.27 6.50 13.31
CA MET A 168 2.02 5.76 13.53
C MET A 168 1.96 4.46 12.73
N ILE A 169 2.37 4.51 11.45
CA ILE A 169 2.43 3.32 10.59
C ILE A 169 3.48 2.33 11.11
N ALA A 170 4.67 2.80 11.50
CA ALA A 170 5.72 1.95 12.06
C ALA A 170 5.26 1.26 13.36
N ASP A 171 4.60 2.00 14.25
CA ASP A 171 4.09 1.47 15.52
C ASP A 171 3.04 0.39 15.29
N TRP A 172 2.12 0.61 14.38
CA TRP A 172 1.11 -0.37 14.02
C TRP A 172 1.72 -1.59 13.31
N SER A 173 2.63 -1.39 12.36
CA SER A 173 3.26 -2.47 11.59
C SER A 173 3.99 -3.48 12.48
N ARG A 174 4.64 -3.03 13.57
CA ARG A 174 5.31 -3.92 14.54
C ARG A 174 4.37 -4.90 15.23
N GLN A 175 3.08 -4.61 15.26
CA GLN A 175 2.06 -5.45 15.88
C GLN A 175 1.38 -6.39 14.88
N GLN A 176 1.73 -6.29 13.59
CA GLN A 176 1.11 -7.08 12.54
C GLN A 176 2.04 -8.19 12.07
N LYS A 177 1.48 -9.39 11.85
CA LYS A 177 2.22 -10.46 11.18
C LYS A 177 2.51 -10.06 9.73
N ASP A 178 3.73 -10.23 9.28
CA ASP A 178 4.16 -10.03 7.88
C ASP A 178 3.82 -8.63 7.31
N VAL A 179 3.82 -7.60 8.17
CA VAL A 179 3.85 -6.19 7.76
C VAL A 179 5.18 -5.58 8.21
N THR A 180 5.92 -5.03 7.26
CA THR A 180 7.24 -4.42 7.52
C THR A 180 7.20 -2.94 7.20
N PHE A 181 7.59 -2.09 8.16
CA PHE A 181 7.89 -0.69 7.90
C PHE A 181 9.37 -0.56 7.48
N VAL A 182 9.60 0.05 6.32
CA VAL A 182 10.93 0.24 5.73
C VAL A 182 11.31 1.71 5.85
N ASP A 183 12.14 2.05 6.82
CA ASP A 183 12.58 3.43 7.01
C ASP A 183 13.65 3.83 5.99
N VAL A 184 13.27 4.68 5.06
CA VAL A 184 14.17 5.36 4.11
C VAL A 184 14.41 6.81 4.51
N ALA A 185 13.50 7.40 5.28
CA ALA A 185 13.47 8.83 5.56
C ALA A 185 14.72 9.29 6.31
N ALA A 186 15.18 8.53 7.31
CA ALA A 186 16.36 8.90 8.09
C ALA A 186 17.62 9.07 7.22
N ARG A 187 17.76 8.27 6.15
CA ARG A 187 18.91 8.33 5.22
C ARG A 187 18.80 9.46 4.18
N MET A 188 17.62 10.03 4.03
CA MET A 188 17.34 11.12 3.08
C MET A 188 17.42 12.51 3.71
N LEU A 189 17.77 12.58 5.00
CA LEU A 189 18.01 13.82 5.75
C LEU A 189 19.50 14.06 5.94
N ASP A 190 19.90 15.34 5.96
CA ASP A 190 21.24 15.76 6.34
C ASP A 190 21.39 15.80 7.89
N ALA A 191 22.58 16.17 8.37
CA ALA A 191 22.86 16.28 9.79
C ALA A 191 22.01 17.36 10.53
N ASN A 192 21.40 18.28 9.80
CA ASN A 192 20.50 19.31 10.31
C ASN A 192 19.02 18.90 10.23
N GLY A 193 18.73 17.67 9.81
CA GLY A 193 17.36 17.15 9.63
C GLY A 193 16.64 17.73 8.41
N LYS A 194 17.35 18.28 7.43
CA LYS A 194 16.78 18.80 6.18
C LYS A 194 16.89 17.76 5.07
N PRO A 195 15.96 17.76 4.10
CA PRO A 195 16.05 16.89 2.93
C PRO A 195 17.36 17.15 2.16
N ARG A 196 18.07 16.10 1.82
CA ARG A 196 19.33 16.12 1.05
C ARG A 196 19.01 16.43 -0.41
N ALA A 197 19.40 17.62 -0.88
CA ALA A 197 19.00 18.15 -2.19
C ALA A 197 19.50 17.28 -3.37
N GLU A 198 20.67 16.67 -3.22
CA GLU A 198 21.30 15.80 -4.23
C GLU A 198 20.55 14.47 -4.50
N LEU A 199 19.50 14.18 -3.75
CA LEU A 199 18.68 12.98 -3.92
C LEU A 199 17.46 13.21 -4.83
N PHE A 200 17.23 14.47 -5.24
CA PHE A 200 16.00 14.87 -5.90
C PHE A 200 16.27 15.53 -7.26
N ARG A 201 15.31 15.35 -8.15
CA ARG A 201 15.25 16.09 -9.42
C ARG A 201 15.04 17.58 -9.16
N ALA A 202 15.09 18.38 -10.20
CA ALA A 202 14.94 19.86 -10.13
C ALA A 202 13.61 20.31 -9.50
N ASP A 203 12.57 19.45 -9.51
CA ASP A 203 11.29 19.73 -8.86
C ASP A 203 11.35 19.63 -7.31
N GLY A 204 12.45 19.13 -6.76
CA GLY A 204 12.64 18.96 -5.33
C GLY A 204 11.69 17.97 -4.66
N LEU A 205 10.95 17.18 -5.45
CA LEU A 205 9.95 16.20 -5.00
C LEU A 205 10.28 14.77 -5.42
N HIS A 206 10.52 14.57 -6.72
CA HIS A 206 10.81 13.26 -7.26
C HIS A 206 12.31 12.95 -7.17
N MET A 207 12.60 11.70 -6.88
CA MET A 207 13.99 11.25 -6.70
C MET A 207 14.72 11.11 -8.03
N ASP A 208 16.02 11.32 -7.98
CA ASP A 208 16.97 10.85 -8.99
C ASP A 208 17.48 9.44 -8.64
N ALA A 209 18.48 8.96 -9.38
CA ALA A 209 19.08 7.63 -9.17
C ALA A 209 19.69 7.49 -7.76
N ALA A 210 20.27 8.56 -7.17
CA ALA A 210 20.86 8.52 -5.83
C ALA A 210 19.78 8.35 -4.75
N GLY A 211 18.61 8.98 -4.95
CA GLY A 211 17.47 8.80 -4.06
C GLY A 211 16.93 7.36 -4.10
N TYR A 212 16.77 6.77 -5.30
CA TYR A 212 16.33 5.38 -5.43
C TYR A 212 17.38 4.40 -4.88
N ALA A 213 18.68 4.68 -4.97
CA ALA A 213 19.71 3.83 -4.39
C ALA A 213 19.54 3.66 -2.86
N ILE A 214 19.06 4.69 -2.15
CA ILE A 214 18.71 4.56 -0.71
C ILE A 214 17.57 3.56 -0.52
N TRP A 215 16.54 3.62 -1.36
CA TRP A 215 15.42 2.69 -1.30
C TRP A 215 15.84 1.26 -1.59
N VAL A 216 16.68 1.06 -2.62
CA VAL A 216 17.26 -0.25 -2.96
C VAL A 216 17.95 -0.86 -1.74
N GLN A 217 18.86 -0.11 -1.12
CA GLN A 217 19.59 -0.58 0.06
C GLN A 217 18.67 -0.92 1.25
N ALA A 218 17.60 -0.16 1.44
CA ALA A 218 16.65 -0.42 2.52
C ALA A 218 15.76 -1.64 2.24
N LEU A 219 15.44 -1.89 0.97
CA LEU A 219 14.55 -2.99 0.56
C LEU A 219 15.27 -4.33 0.43
N LYS A 220 16.56 -4.38 0.07
CA LYS A 220 17.31 -5.64 -0.05
C LYS A 220 17.12 -6.61 1.14
N PRO A 221 17.28 -6.19 2.41
CA PRO A 221 17.08 -7.11 3.53
C PRO A 221 15.61 -7.55 3.69
N VAL A 222 14.65 -6.76 3.23
CA VAL A 222 13.23 -7.15 3.23
C VAL A 222 12.97 -8.22 2.19
N LEU A 223 13.43 -8.02 0.96
CA LEU A 223 13.30 -8.99 -0.11
C LEU A 223 13.96 -10.32 0.26
N ALA A 224 15.18 -10.29 0.83
CA ALA A 224 15.90 -11.48 1.28
C ALA A 224 15.11 -12.29 2.31
N ARG A 225 14.46 -11.63 3.29
CA ARG A 225 13.61 -12.31 4.29
C ARG A 225 12.41 -13.02 3.68
N HIS A 226 11.94 -12.56 2.53
CA HIS A 226 10.83 -13.18 1.78
C HIS A 226 11.31 -14.13 0.68
N GLY A 227 12.59 -14.57 0.72
CA GLY A 227 13.15 -15.62 -0.14
C GLY A 227 13.51 -15.16 -1.55
N PHE A 228 13.69 -13.85 -1.77
CA PHE A 228 14.22 -13.32 -3.02
C PHE A 228 15.75 -13.21 -2.93
N ALA A 229 16.46 -13.74 -3.93
CA ALA A 229 17.90 -13.57 -4.05
C ALA A 229 18.22 -12.13 -4.45
N VAL A 230 18.89 -11.38 -3.57
CA VAL A 230 19.31 -10.00 -3.82
C VAL A 230 20.83 -9.91 -3.66
N HIS A 231 21.49 -9.38 -4.67
CA HIS A 231 22.97 -9.25 -4.74
C HIS A 231 23.41 -7.80 -4.56
#